data_c3e5f0993c82927874b07820b3363fcf
#
_entry.id   c3e5f0993c82927874b07820b3363fcf
#
_cell.length_a   1.000
_cell.length_b   1.000
_cell.length_c   1.000
_cell.angle_alpha   90.00
_cell.angle_beta   90.00
_cell.angle_gamma   90.00
#
_symmetry.space_group_name_H-M   'P 1'
#
loop_
_entity.id
_entity.type
_entity.pdbx_description
1 polymer ?
#
loop_
_entity_poly.entity_id
_entity_poly.type
_entity_poly.pdbx_seq_one_letter_code
_entity_poly.pdbx_strand_id
1 'polypeptide(L)'
;MTMLEKNLSALRGRQPEAAARVERSHPPEGLESVETPMGFPVHRLRGRLLHSQRDPEREARKQIARLDRPPEVVVGFGDGFHIEALLDRFPWAGDITVAEPEAGLVRAVFETRDLSRLVSRIRLAAGQAPAALVRDLTSAPADWYVHPPVEQIQRRYLEAARALWSYRFRPPGPLRILVVGPVYGGSYPVACYAREALARLGHEVAFADLTPFEQGYHELEGCDRSRDLLVSFEELLSRFIEKKADVFQPDLALILAQAPVREESLKRLKEKNIRLAYWFVEDYRRMTYWTRIVPLTDVFFAIQREAERPMLSAGARCVRYLPLAALEGFHEPLPLTEEERRRYGADVSFVGAGYPNRRSFFTRLSRDLRIWGNEWEGVAPALAEKIQDQGRRVSAEESVRIFNASRINLNLHSSTCHDGVDPHGDFVNPRTFEIAGCRAFQLVDRRSLLGELFGPDELALFQDLEDARDKIDHFLSHEEERLAYAHRGFERVRQEHTYKLRMQEMLGVLYEQGLRSRRKGRTARDWAEEARSPELRAYLERFPAEGPVELEDIVDEIRKKKNPGWEDRVFLALMAFKEESSCRGSCS
;
A
#
# COMPACT_ATOMS: atom_id res chain seq x y z
N MET A 1 -25.98 22.14 -25.47
CA MET A 1 -24.79 21.49 -24.88
C MET A 1 -24.73 21.94 -23.43
N THR A 2 -24.85 21.01 -22.50
CA THR A 2 -24.74 21.28 -21.07
C THR A 2 -23.32 21.72 -20.71
N MET A 3 -23.13 22.28 -19.51
CA MET A 3 -21.79 22.68 -19.03
C MET A 3 -20.85 21.47 -18.93
N LEU A 4 -21.37 20.36 -18.44
CA LEU A 4 -20.64 19.08 -18.42
C LEU A 4 -20.20 18.63 -19.82
N GLU A 5 -21.11 18.62 -20.81
CA GLU A 5 -20.78 18.24 -22.19
C GLU A 5 -19.71 19.12 -22.81
N LYS A 6 -19.75 20.44 -22.53
CA LYS A 6 -18.76 21.40 -23.00
C LYS A 6 -17.36 21.11 -22.44
N ASN A 7 -17.27 20.90 -21.13
CA ASN A 7 -16.03 20.59 -20.45
C ASN A 7 -15.46 19.23 -20.89
N LEU A 8 -16.32 18.20 -20.97
CA LEU A 8 -15.92 16.87 -21.45
C LEU A 8 -15.47 16.88 -22.90
N SER A 9 -16.11 17.66 -23.78
CA SER A 9 -15.69 17.81 -25.17
C SER A 9 -14.28 18.43 -25.27
N ALA A 10 -14.02 19.48 -24.50
CA ALA A 10 -12.70 20.11 -24.45
C ALA A 10 -11.63 19.16 -23.92
N LEU A 11 -11.94 18.39 -22.87
CA LEU A 11 -11.03 17.40 -22.29
C LEU A 11 -10.78 16.21 -23.24
N ARG A 12 -11.84 15.70 -23.90
CA ARG A 12 -11.78 14.54 -24.79
C ARG A 12 -10.87 14.76 -26.00
N GLY A 13 -10.79 16.00 -26.49
CA GLY A 13 -9.92 16.35 -27.62
C GLY A 13 -8.43 16.11 -27.35
N ARG A 14 -7.98 16.17 -26.09
CA ARG A 14 -6.57 15.97 -25.69
C ARG A 14 -6.35 14.72 -24.85
N GLN A 15 -7.31 14.34 -24.05
CA GLN A 15 -7.18 13.33 -22.98
C GLN A 15 -8.45 12.46 -22.92
N PRO A 16 -8.69 11.60 -23.93
CA PRO A 16 -9.92 10.82 -24.03
C PRO A 16 -10.15 9.89 -22.84
N GLU A 17 -9.10 9.31 -22.29
CA GLU A 17 -9.20 8.43 -21.11
C GLU A 17 -9.60 9.19 -19.84
N ALA A 18 -9.05 10.38 -19.61
CA ALA A 18 -9.43 11.22 -18.49
C ALA A 18 -10.90 11.65 -18.61
N ALA A 19 -11.32 12.07 -19.81
CA ALA A 19 -12.72 12.40 -20.09
C ALA A 19 -13.65 11.22 -19.80
N ALA A 20 -13.30 10.01 -20.25
CA ALA A 20 -14.09 8.81 -20.01
C ALA A 20 -14.18 8.45 -18.51
N ARG A 21 -13.10 8.63 -17.73
CA ARG A 21 -13.13 8.42 -16.27
C ARG A 21 -14.07 9.42 -15.59
N VAL A 22 -13.97 10.71 -15.91
CA VAL A 22 -14.86 11.75 -15.37
C VAL A 22 -16.31 11.50 -15.76
N GLU A 23 -16.59 11.13 -17.00
CA GLU A 23 -17.94 10.89 -17.52
C GLU A 23 -18.64 9.71 -16.79
N ARG A 24 -17.91 8.63 -16.48
CA ARG A 24 -18.45 7.43 -15.82
C ARG A 24 -18.50 7.54 -14.30
N SER A 25 -17.84 8.53 -13.71
CA SER A 25 -17.76 8.67 -12.26
C SER A 25 -19.07 9.21 -11.68
N HIS A 26 -19.27 8.92 -10.39
CA HIS A 26 -20.35 9.48 -9.59
C HIS A 26 -19.78 10.46 -8.57
N PRO A 27 -20.57 11.47 -8.11
CA PRO A 27 -20.13 12.35 -7.04
C PRO A 27 -19.68 11.53 -5.82
N PRO A 28 -18.55 11.88 -5.17
CA PRO A 28 -18.07 11.16 -4.00
C PRO A 28 -19.00 11.35 -2.80
N GLU A 29 -19.02 10.37 -1.90
CA GLU A 29 -19.78 10.43 -0.66
C GLU A 29 -19.37 11.66 0.17
N GLY A 30 -20.36 12.38 0.68
CA GLY A 30 -20.14 13.60 1.47
C GLY A 30 -19.76 14.84 0.64
N LEU A 31 -20.02 14.83 -0.67
CA LEU A 31 -19.93 16.01 -1.53
C LEU A 31 -21.23 16.82 -1.43
N GLU A 32 -21.10 18.10 -1.11
CA GLU A 32 -22.19 19.07 -1.02
C GLU A 32 -21.88 20.29 -1.89
N SER A 33 -22.90 20.81 -2.60
CA SER A 33 -22.82 22.09 -3.30
C SER A 33 -23.23 23.21 -2.37
N VAL A 34 -22.44 24.28 -2.29
CA VAL A 34 -22.64 25.42 -1.39
C VAL A 34 -22.69 26.70 -2.22
N GLU A 35 -23.82 27.39 -2.19
CA GLU A 35 -24.04 28.65 -2.91
C GLU A 35 -23.06 29.74 -2.47
N THR A 36 -22.61 30.55 -3.42
CA THR A 36 -21.81 31.75 -3.15
C THR A 36 -22.55 33.03 -3.54
N PRO A 37 -22.20 34.18 -2.95
CA PRO A 37 -22.74 35.48 -3.38
C PRO A 37 -22.39 35.86 -4.83
N MET A 38 -21.47 35.15 -5.45
CA MET A 38 -20.97 35.41 -6.82
C MET A 38 -21.77 34.69 -7.92
N GLY A 39 -22.82 33.94 -7.55
CA GLY A 39 -23.74 33.30 -8.50
C GLY A 39 -23.29 31.96 -9.06
N PHE A 40 -22.24 31.39 -8.49
CA PHE A 40 -21.80 30.00 -8.78
C PHE A 40 -21.48 29.25 -7.48
N PRO A 41 -21.75 27.96 -7.39
CA PRO A 41 -21.47 27.19 -6.19
C PRO A 41 -19.99 26.87 -6.04
N VAL A 42 -19.58 26.66 -4.79
CA VAL A 42 -18.35 25.95 -4.41
C VAL A 42 -18.71 24.62 -3.76
N HIS A 43 -17.79 23.69 -3.73
CA HIS A 43 -18.07 22.38 -3.16
C HIS A 43 -17.47 22.24 -1.76
N ARG A 44 -18.18 21.45 -0.94
CA ARG A 44 -17.70 20.94 0.34
C ARG A 44 -17.58 19.42 0.22
N LEU A 45 -16.40 18.87 0.50
CA LEU A 45 -16.17 17.44 0.49
C LEU A 45 -15.85 16.98 1.91
N ARG A 46 -16.59 15.98 2.40
CA ARG A 46 -16.41 15.41 3.75
C ARG A 46 -16.32 16.50 4.83
N GLY A 47 -17.24 17.45 4.79
CA GLY A 47 -17.35 18.57 5.74
C GLY A 47 -16.38 19.74 5.53
N ARG A 48 -15.46 19.69 4.54
CA ARG A 48 -14.49 20.75 4.26
C ARG A 48 -14.80 21.48 2.97
N LEU A 49 -14.87 22.82 3.03
CA LEU A 49 -14.95 23.66 1.83
C LEU A 49 -13.66 23.50 1.02
N LEU A 50 -13.82 23.32 -0.28
CA LEU A 50 -12.69 23.25 -1.21
C LEU A 50 -12.17 24.63 -1.58
N HIS A 51 -13.05 25.65 -1.55
CA HIS A 51 -12.70 27.06 -1.72
C HIS A 51 -13.58 27.94 -0.83
N SER A 52 -13.18 29.21 -0.67
CA SER A 52 -13.93 30.21 0.10
C SER A 52 -15.35 30.40 -0.44
N GLN A 53 -16.35 30.30 0.42
CA GLN A 53 -17.72 30.58 0.06
C GLN A 53 -17.96 32.07 -0.27
N ARG A 54 -17.12 32.98 0.25
CA ARG A 54 -17.31 34.44 0.08
C ARG A 54 -16.65 34.96 -1.20
N ASP A 55 -15.41 34.59 -1.44
CA ASP A 55 -14.61 35.05 -2.58
C ASP A 55 -13.53 34.01 -2.91
N PRO A 56 -13.89 32.96 -3.67
CA PRO A 56 -12.98 31.88 -4.03
C PRO A 56 -11.84 32.33 -4.96
N GLU A 57 -12.09 33.31 -5.84
CA GLU A 57 -11.07 33.82 -6.75
C GLU A 57 -9.98 34.58 -6.00
N ARG A 58 -10.36 35.47 -5.08
CA ARG A 58 -9.40 36.23 -4.27
C ARG A 58 -8.57 35.32 -3.38
N GLU A 59 -9.20 34.32 -2.78
CA GLU A 59 -8.50 33.30 -2.00
C GLU A 59 -7.45 32.57 -2.86
N ALA A 60 -7.87 32.08 -4.03
CA ALA A 60 -7.01 31.38 -4.97
C ALA A 60 -5.82 32.24 -5.41
N ARG A 61 -6.07 33.49 -5.84
CA ARG A 61 -5.00 34.43 -6.20
C ARG A 61 -4.02 34.67 -5.06
N LYS A 62 -4.51 34.78 -3.81
CA LYS A 62 -3.65 34.95 -2.61
C LYS A 62 -2.79 33.72 -2.33
N GLN A 63 -3.32 32.52 -2.53
CA GLN A 63 -2.58 31.26 -2.38
C GLN A 63 -1.47 31.16 -3.43
N ILE A 64 -1.83 31.39 -4.69
CA ILE A 64 -0.90 31.29 -5.82
C ILE A 64 0.15 32.43 -5.85
N ALA A 65 -0.18 33.61 -5.27
CA ALA A 65 0.78 34.73 -5.16
C ALA A 65 2.06 34.39 -4.37
N ARG A 66 2.06 33.32 -3.60
CA ARG A 66 3.21 32.84 -2.81
C ARG A 66 4.19 31.99 -3.62
N LEU A 67 3.84 31.57 -4.84
CA LEU A 67 4.69 30.74 -5.67
C LEU A 67 5.62 31.61 -6.51
N ASP A 68 6.91 31.33 -6.50
CA ASP A 68 7.90 32.03 -7.31
C ASP A 68 7.97 31.49 -8.76
N ARG A 69 7.58 30.24 -8.96
CA ARG A 69 7.54 29.54 -10.25
C ARG A 69 6.33 28.60 -10.34
N PRO A 70 5.91 28.23 -11.57
CA PRO A 70 4.81 27.29 -11.73
C PRO A 70 5.20 25.90 -11.20
N PRO A 71 4.32 25.21 -10.44
CA PRO A 71 4.53 23.83 -10.09
C PRO A 71 4.32 22.91 -11.31
N GLU A 72 5.04 21.82 -11.39
CA GLU A 72 4.83 20.80 -12.42
C GLU A 72 3.65 19.89 -12.11
N VAL A 73 3.38 19.68 -10.82
CA VAL A 73 2.27 18.86 -10.33
C VAL A 73 1.43 19.67 -9.34
N VAL A 74 0.13 19.71 -9.59
CA VAL A 74 -0.89 20.21 -8.66
C VAL A 74 -1.69 19.01 -8.14
N VAL A 75 -1.79 18.84 -6.84
CA VAL A 75 -2.65 17.82 -6.22
C VAL A 75 -3.89 18.47 -5.65
N GLY A 76 -5.04 18.02 -6.16
CA GLY A 76 -6.37 18.55 -5.88
C GLY A 76 -6.87 19.49 -6.97
N PHE A 77 -7.98 19.09 -7.60
CA PHE A 77 -8.68 19.92 -8.58
C PHE A 77 -9.52 21.00 -7.89
N GLY A 78 -10.09 20.66 -6.72
CA GLY A 78 -11.04 21.54 -6.02
C GLY A 78 -12.15 22.02 -6.94
N ASP A 79 -12.50 23.29 -6.86
CA ASP A 79 -13.43 23.95 -7.80
C ASP A 79 -12.71 24.60 -8.99
N GLY A 80 -11.41 24.40 -9.14
CA GLY A 80 -10.59 24.89 -10.27
C GLY A 80 -10.03 26.31 -10.12
N PHE A 81 -10.46 27.14 -9.14
CA PHE A 81 -10.05 28.54 -9.02
C PHE A 81 -8.55 28.75 -8.86
N HIS A 82 -7.89 27.91 -8.05
CA HIS A 82 -6.44 28.01 -7.86
C HIS A 82 -5.66 27.59 -9.10
N ILE A 83 -6.24 26.72 -9.95
CA ILE A 83 -5.63 26.30 -11.22
C ILE A 83 -5.78 27.45 -12.23
N GLU A 84 -6.94 28.11 -12.31
CA GLU A 84 -7.14 29.30 -13.12
C GLU A 84 -6.16 30.42 -12.71
N ALA A 85 -6.08 30.72 -11.40
CA ALA A 85 -5.15 31.72 -10.86
C ALA A 85 -3.68 31.38 -11.18
N LEU A 86 -3.33 30.07 -11.18
CA LEU A 86 -2.00 29.59 -11.54
C LEU A 86 -1.69 29.84 -13.03
N LEU A 87 -2.62 29.50 -13.92
CA LEU A 87 -2.48 29.69 -15.36
C LEU A 87 -2.46 31.16 -15.75
N ASP A 88 -3.14 32.04 -15.00
CA ASP A 88 -3.10 33.48 -15.19
C ASP A 88 -1.76 34.08 -14.75
N ARG A 89 -1.23 33.62 -13.59
CA ARG A 89 0.07 34.10 -13.07
C ARG A 89 1.24 33.62 -13.91
N PHE A 90 1.17 32.41 -14.47
CA PHE A 90 2.22 31.79 -15.25
C PHE A 90 1.72 31.38 -16.66
N PRO A 91 1.35 32.34 -17.51
CA PRO A 91 0.74 32.04 -18.81
C PRO A 91 1.68 31.27 -19.76
N TRP A 92 2.99 31.31 -19.50
CA TRP A 92 4.01 30.55 -20.22
C TRP A 92 4.24 29.13 -19.67
N ALA A 93 3.63 28.76 -18.55
CA ALA A 93 3.77 27.41 -18.03
C ALA A 93 3.28 26.40 -19.06
N GLY A 94 4.08 25.36 -19.29
CA GLY A 94 3.70 24.22 -20.11
C GLY A 94 2.56 23.41 -19.49
N ASP A 95 2.37 22.17 -19.94
CA ASP A 95 1.33 21.30 -19.42
C ASP A 95 1.55 20.96 -17.93
N ILE A 96 0.82 21.66 -17.05
CA ILE A 96 0.80 21.36 -15.61
C ILE A 96 -0.04 20.10 -15.40
N THR A 97 0.50 19.11 -14.69
CA THR A 97 -0.25 17.90 -14.32
C THR A 97 -1.10 18.20 -13.09
N VAL A 98 -2.43 18.09 -13.22
CA VAL A 98 -3.39 18.23 -12.11
C VAL A 98 -3.92 16.87 -11.75
N ALA A 99 -3.57 16.38 -10.55
CA ALA A 99 -4.03 15.11 -10.02
C ALA A 99 -5.25 15.33 -9.10
N GLU A 100 -6.36 14.65 -9.41
CA GLU A 100 -7.55 14.59 -8.57
C GLU A 100 -7.96 13.13 -8.38
N PRO A 101 -7.77 12.55 -7.20
CA PRO A 101 -8.15 11.16 -6.93
C PRO A 101 -9.63 10.86 -7.13
N GLU A 102 -10.49 11.84 -6.82
CA GLU A 102 -11.94 11.72 -6.91
C GLU A 102 -12.44 12.24 -8.27
N ALA A 103 -12.46 11.39 -9.31
CA ALA A 103 -12.95 11.79 -10.63
C ALA A 103 -14.39 12.35 -10.58
N GLY A 104 -15.21 11.86 -9.66
CA GLY A 104 -16.58 12.34 -9.44
C GLY A 104 -16.66 13.77 -8.90
N LEU A 105 -15.65 14.26 -8.20
CA LEU A 105 -15.52 15.67 -7.82
C LEU A 105 -15.35 16.53 -9.08
N VAL A 106 -14.44 16.15 -9.98
CA VAL A 106 -14.22 16.85 -11.25
C VAL A 106 -15.52 16.91 -12.05
N ARG A 107 -16.27 15.80 -12.11
CA ARG A 107 -17.57 15.75 -12.79
C ARG A 107 -18.56 16.76 -12.19
N ALA A 108 -18.72 16.77 -10.87
CA ALA A 108 -19.65 17.70 -10.19
C ALA A 108 -19.28 19.18 -10.46
N VAL A 109 -17.98 19.49 -10.46
CA VAL A 109 -17.50 20.84 -10.82
C VAL A 109 -17.76 21.16 -12.29
N PHE A 110 -17.60 20.20 -13.20
CA PHE A 110 -17.91 20.37 -14.62
C PHE A 110 -19.42 20.59 -14.90
N GLU A 111 -20.29 20.12 -14.01
CA GLU A 111 -21.73 20.38 -14.09
C GLU A 111 -22.09 21.82 -13.72
N THR A 112 -21.25 22.50 -12.91
CA THR A 112 -21.53 23.80 -12.33
C THR A 112 -20.71 24.96 -12.90
N ARG A 113 -19.53 24.69 -13.52
CA ARG A 113 -18.60 25.70 -14.03
C ARG A 113 -18.12 25.38 -15.43
N ASP A 114 -17.97 26.43 -16.26
CA ASP A 114 -17.31 26.35 -17.57
C ASP A 114 -15.78 26.40 -17.39
N LEU A 115 -15.15 25.25 -17.43
CA LEU A 115 -13.71 25.09 -17.31
C LEU A 115 -13.07 24.59 -18.63
N SER A 116 -13.77 24.70 -19.75
CA SER A 116 -13.32 24.22 -21.06
C SER A 116 -11.96 24.80 -21.48
N ARG A 117 -11.69 26.08 -21.17
CA ARG A 117 -10.40 26.72 -21.42
C ARG A 117 -9.30 26.21 -20.47
N LEU A 118 -9.64 25.94 -19.22
CA LEU A 118 -8.70 25.43 -18.21
C LEU A 118 -8.23 24.03 -18.60
N VAL A 119 -9.18 23.12 -18.87
CA VAL A 119 -8.84 21.70 -19.17
C VAL A 119 -8.08 21.54 -20.50
N SER A 120 -8.18 22.50 -21.40
CA SER A 120 -7.37 22.51 -22.63
C SER A 120 -5.90 22.89 -22.40
N ARG A 121 -5.53 23.41 -21.21
CA ARG A 121 -4.18 23.88 -20.86
C ARG A 121 -3.47 23.04 -19.79
N ILE A 122 -4.13 22.04 -19.25
CA ILE A 122 -3.57 21.17 -18.21
C ILE A 122 -3.58 19.70 -18.67
N ARG A 123 -2.76 18.89 -18.01
CA ARG A 123 -2.88 17.43 -18.02
C ARG A 123 -3.68 17.01 -16.78
N LEU A 124 -4.89 16.47 -16.97
CA LEU A 124 -5.77 16.09 -15.88
C LEU A 124 -5.64 14.59 -15.59
N ALA A 125 -5.13 14.26 -14.40
CA ALA A 125 -5.03 12.91 -13.85
C ALA A 125 -6.20 12.63 -12.89
N ALA A 126 -7.44 12.66 -13.40
CA ALA A 126 -8.63 12.40 -12.61
C ALA A 126 -8.84 10.91 -12.38
N GLY A 127 -9.07 10.49 -11.12
CA GLY A 127 -9.30 9.10 -10.73
C GLY A 127 -8.12 8.17 -11.02
N GLN A 128 -6.91 8.69 -11.12
CA GLN A 128 -5.70 7.87 -11.26
C GLN A 128 -5.16 7.49 -9.88
N ALA A 129 -4.76 6.22 -9.74
CA ALA A 129 -4.02 5.74 -8.58
C ALA A 129 -2.65 6.45 -8.46
N PRO A 130 -2.08 6.60 -7.24
CA PRO A 130 -0.78 7.24 -7.03
C PRO A 130 0.34 6.66 -7.90
N ALA A 131 0.38 5.33 -8.06
CA ALA A 131 1.37 4.65 -8.89
C ALA A 131 1.22 5.00 -10.38
N ALA A 132 -0.01 5.12 -10.87
CA ALA A 132 -0.28 5.53 -12.25
C ALA A 132 0.12 6.98 -12.50
N LEU A 133 -0.23 7.89 -11.58
CA LEU A 133 0.22 9.28 -11.64
C LEU A 133 1.75 9.36 -11.76
N VAL A 134 2.47 8.71 -10.83
CA VAL A 134 3.93 8.76 -10.79
C VAL A 134 4.55 8.12 -12.03
N ARG A 135 3.99 7.01 -12.52
CA ARG A 135 4.46 6.36 -13.76
C ARG A 135 4.36 7.27 -14.98
N ASP A 136 3.31 8.09 -15.03
CA ASP A 136 3.04 8.96 -16.17
C ASP A 136 3.84 10.27 -16.15
N LEU A 137 4.56 10.58 -15.07
CA LEU A 137 5.49 11.72 -15.03
C LEU A 137 6.73 11.41 -15.86
N THR A 138 7.13 12.34 -16.73
CA THR A 138 8.25 12.15 -17.65
C THR A 138 9.60 12.61 -17.10
N SER A 139 9.58 13.47 -16.11
CA SER A 139 10.77 13.99 -15.41
C SER A 139 10.52 14.03 -13.91
N ALA A 140 11.59 14.19 -13.13
CA ALA A 140 11.47 14.45 -11.71
C ALA A 140 10.90 15.87 -11.52
N PRO A 141 9.64 16.06 -11.09
CA PRO A 141 9.09 17.39 -10.90
C PRO A 141 9.82 18.08 -9.75
N ALA A 142 10.22 19.32 -9.97
CA ALA A 142 10.94 20.09 -8.98
C ALA A 142 10.02 20.50 -7.82
N ASP A 143 8.76 20.81 -8.13
CA ASP A 143 7.81 21.36 -7.16
C ASP A 143 6.41 20.76 -7.31
N TRP A 144 5.84 20.44 -6.16
CA TRP A 144 4.45 20.02 -6.01
C TRP A 144 3.67 21.12 -5.29
N TYR A 145 2.57 21.57 -5.88
CA TYR A 145 1.57 22.36 -5.17
C TYR A 145 0.44 21.46 -4.71
N VAL A 146 0.14 21.47 -3.43
CA VAL A 146 -1.00 20.74 -2.85
C VAL A 146 -2.05 21.75 -2.47
N HIS A 147 -3.25 21.59 -3.02
CA HIS A 147 -4.38 22.42 -2.63
C HIS A 147 -4.72 22.17 -1.15
N PRO A 148 -4.72 23.20 -0.28
CA PRO A 148 -4.76 23.00 1.17
C PRO A 148 -5.89 22.12 1.71
N PRO A 149 -7.14 22.21 1.24
CA PRO A 149 -8.22 21.30 1.67
C PRO A 149 -7.92 19.83 1.37
N VAL A 150 -7.28 19.55 0.24
CA VAL A 150 -6.97 18.20 -0.25
C VAL A 150 -5.93 17.51 0.62
N GLU A 151 -4.95 18.24 1.17
CA GLU A 151 -3.93 17.69 2.06
C GLU A 151 -4.53 16.93 3.25
N GLN A 152 -5.70 17.34 3.71
CA GLN A 152 -6.40 16.72 4.83
C GLN A 152 -7.41 15.65 4.39
N ILE A 153 -8.09 15.86 3.26
CA ILE A 153 -9.15 14.98 2.76
C ILE A 153 -8.56 13.75 2.07
N GLN A 154 -7.44 13.91 1.35
CA GLN A 154 -6.81 12.89 0.51
C GLN A 154 -5.37 12.60 0.96
N ARG A 155 -5.15 12.65 2.26
CA ARG A 155 -3.82 12.51 2.87
C ARG A 155 -3.12 11.22 2.43
N ARG A 156 -3.85 10.10 2.41
CA ARG A 156 -3.28 8.81 2.00
C ARG A 156 -2.76 8.83 0.57
N TYR A 157 -3.55 9.37 -0.35
CA TYR A 157 -3.15 9.51 -1.76
C TYR A 157 -1.85 10.32 -1.90
N LEU A 158 -1.79 11.47 -1.23
CA LEU A 158 -0.65 12.36 -1.29
C LEU A 158 0.62 11.72 -0.72
N GLU A 159 0.51 11.03 0.42
CA GLU A 159 1.62 10.31 1.04
C GLU A 159 2.17 9.21 0.12
N ALA A 160 1.28 8.40 -0.47
CA ALA A 160 1.65 7.35 -1.40
C ALA A 160 2.30 7.93 -2.67
N ALA A 161 1.71 8.97 -3.26
CA ALA A 161 2.26 9.59 -4.47
C ALA A 161 3.66 10.17 -4.25
N ARG A 162 3.90 10.86 -3.13
CA ARG A 162 5.22 11.39 -2.76
C ARG A 162 6.25 10.29 -2.55
N ALA A 163 5.88 9.26 -1.79
CA ALA A 163 6.77 8.13 -1.54
C ALA A 163 7.15 7.39 -2.84
N LEU A 164 6.17 7.07 -3.68
CA LEU A 164 6.40 6.41 -4.97
C LEU A 164 7.20 7.30 -5.92
N TRP A 165 7.00 8.62 -5.88
CA TRP A 165 7.83 9.57 -6.62
C TRP A 165 9.28 9.52 -6.15
N SER A 166 9.53 9.56 -4.83
CA SER A 166 10.87 9.46 -4.27
C SER A 166 11.53 8.12 -4.62
N TYR A 167 10.77 7.02 -4.59
CA TYR A 167 11.26 5.72 -5.03
C TYR A 167 11.70 5.75 -6.50
N ARG A 168 10.90 6.33 -7.40
CA ARG A 168 11.19 6.34 -8.83
C ARG A 168 12.35 7.25 -9.22
N PHE A 169 12.42 8.44 -8.65
CA PHE A 169 13.35 9.50 -9.11
C PHE A 169 14.56 9.71 -8.20
N ARG A 170 14.64 9.03 -7.07
CA ARG A 170 15.75 9.11 -6.11
C ARG A 170 16.31 7.77 -5.67
N PRO A 171 16.30 6.71 -6.51
CA PRO A 171 16.77 5.41 -6.06
C PRO A 171 18.29 5.45 -5.82
N PRO A 172 18.77 4.86 -4.71
CA PRO A 172 20.21 4.76 -4.44
C PRO A 172 20.89 3.59 -5.17
N GLY A 173 20.18 2.93 -6.10
CA GLY A 173 20.55 1.64 -6.68
C GLY A 173 20.10 0.44 -5.84
N PRO A 174 20.46 -0.80 -6.24
CA PRO A 174 20.13 -2.01 -5.50
C PRO A 174 20.66 -1.98 -4.07
N LEU A 175 19.80 -2.30 -3.11
CA LEU A 175 20.12 -2.35 -1.68
C LEU A 175 20.33 -3.79 -1.23
N ARG A 176 21.11 -3.96 -0.18
CA ARG A 176 21.16 -5.17 0.65
C ARG A 176 20.20 -5.01 1.82
N ILE A 177 19.14 -5.79 1.87
CA ILE A 177 18.08 -5.67 2.87
C ILE A 177 17.99 -6.94 3.70
N LEU A 178 18.14 -6.80 5.02
CA LEU A 178 17.88 -7.88 5.96
C LEU A 178 16.44 -7.75 6.46
N VAL A 179 15.57 -8.68 6.08
CA VAL A 179 14.22 -8.77 6.64
C VAL A 179 14.27 -9.65 7.88
N VAL A 180 13.74 -9.15 9.00
CA VAL A 180 13.69 -9.86 10.28
C VAL A 180 12.25 -10.18 10.61
N GLY A 181 11.89 -11.48 10.60
CA GLY A 181 10.56 -11.96 10.94
C GLY A 181 10.39 -12.25 12.44
N PRO A 182 9.14 -12.46 12.90
CA PRO A 182 8.88 -13.01 14.23
C PRO A 182 9.22 -14.51 14.28
N VAL A 183 9.23 -15.07 15.48
CA VAL A 183 9.39 -16.52 15.67
C VAL A 183 8.16 -17.25 15.13
N TYR A 184 6.97 -16.72 15.38
CA TYR A 184 5.68 -17.24 14.93
C TYR A 184 4.65 -16.11 14.84
N GLY A 185 3.41 -16.43 14.50
CA GLY A 185 2.29 -15.48 14.61
C GLY A 185 1.82 -14.88 13.28
N GLY A 186 0.90 -13.91 13.40
CA GLY A 186 0.23 -13.27 12.25
C GLY A 186 1.16 -12.39 11.40
N SER A 187 2.24 -11.89 12.00
CA SER A 187 3.21 -11.03 11.33
C SER A 187 4.22 -11.81 10.47
N TYR A 188 4.33 -13.15 10.64
CA TYR A 188 5.27 -13.98 9.86
C TYR A 188 4.95 -14.01 8.36
N PRO A 189 3.70 -14.25 7.90
CA PRO A 189 3.38 -14.16 6.48
C PRO A 189 3.69 -12.78 5.89
N VAL A 190 3.46 -11.70 6.66
CA VAL A 190 3.79 -10.32 6.22
C VAL A 190 5.29 -10.16 5.98
N ALA A 191 6.15 -10.74 6.83
CA ALA A 191 7.60 -10.75 6.64
C ALA A 191 7.99 -11.49 5.35
N CYS A 192 7.38 -12.66 5.10
CA CYS A 192 7.60 -13.44 3.86
C CYS A 192 7.19 -12.65 2.61
N TYR A 193 6.02 -12.00 2.64
CA TYR A 193 5.52 -11.19 1.52
C TYR A 193 6.39 -9.96 1.26
N ALA A 194 6.83 -9.27 2.32
CA ALA A 194 7.75 -8.15 2.20
C ALA A 194 9.10 -8.57 1.60
N ARG A 195 9.68 -9.70 2.07
CA ARG A 195 10.90 -10.29 1.51
C ARG A 195 10.76 -10.55 0.02
N GLU A 196 9.69 -11.23 -0.36
CA GLU A 196 9.42 -11.60 -1.75
C GLU A 196 9.27 -10.36 -2.64
N ALA A 197 8.49 -9.37 -2.19
CA ALA A 197 8.28 -8.13 -2.93
C ALA A 197 9.59 -7.34 -3.10
N LEU A 198 10.43 -7.25 -2.06
CA LEU A 198 11.73 -6.58 -2.12
C LEU A 198 12.68 -7.29 -3.09
N ALA A 199 12.70 -8.63 -3.10
CA ALA A 199 13.51 -9.41 -4.05
C ALA A 199 13.04 -9.17 -5.50
N ARG A 200 11.73 -9.17 -5.75
CA ARG A 200 11.14 -8.85 -7.07
C ARG A 200 11.41 -7.42 -7.54
N LEU A 201 11.69 -6.50 -6.62
CA LEU A 201 12.13 -5.13 -6.94
C LEU A 201 13.63 -5.03 -7.26
N GLY A 202 14.36 -6.15 -7.30
CA GLY A 202 15.78 -6.21 -7.67
C GLY A 202 16.75 -5.95 -6.52
N HIS A 203 16.28 -5.95 -5.26
CA HIS A 203 17.15 -5.83 -4.09
C HIS A 203 17.74 -7.20 -3.70
N GLU A 204 18.95 -7.20 -3.12
CA GLU A 204 19.55 -8.39 -2.50
C GLU A 204 18.95 -8.55 -1.10
N VAL A 205 18.16 -9.61 -0.89
CA VAL A 205 17.40 -9.77 0.36
C VAL A 205 17.87 -11.01 1.13
N ALA A 206 18.30 -10.81 2.38
CA ALA A 206 18.49 -11.89 3.35
C ALA A 206 17.29 -11.92 4.31
N PHE A 207 16.91 -13.13 4.73
CA PHE A 207 15.82 -13.34 5.67
C PHE A 207 16.33 -13.94 6.98
N ALA A 208 16.07 -13.28 8.09
CA ALA A 208 16.24 -13.87 9.41
C ALA A 208 14.97 -14.63 9.77
N ASP A 209 14.86 -15.85 9.23
CA ASP A 209 13.79 -16.78 9.57
C ASP A 209 14.06 -17.37 10.95
N LEU A 210 13.13 -17.17 11.88
CA LEU A 210 13.20 -17.63 13.26
C LEU A 210 12.19 -18.74 13.56
N THR A 211 11.39 -19.18 12.58
CA THR A 211 10.42 -20.26 12.76
C THR A 211 11.04 -21.60 13.19
N PRO A 212 12.30 -21.95 12.83
CA PRO A 212 12.93 -23.15 13.38
C PRO A 212 13.05 -23.18 14.91
N PHE A 213 12.90 -22.04 15.56
CA PHE A 213 12.95 -21.89 17.03
C PHE A 213 11.57 -21.88 17.69
N GLU A 214 10.46 -22.00 16.93
CA GLU A 214 9.08 -21.85 17.38
C GLU A 214 8.74 -22.84 18.51
N GLN A 215 9.06 -24.12 18.36
CA GLN A 215 8.74 -25.12 19.37
C GLN A 215 9.41 -24.81 20.72
N GLY A 216 10.71 -24.53 20.72
CA GLY A 216 11.45 -24.20 21.95
C GLY A 216 10.95 -22.89 22.58
N TYR A 217 10.56 -21.94 21.75
CA TYR A 217 9.99 -20.66 22.22
C TYR A 217 8.67 -20.90 22.98
N HIS A 218 7.75 -21.68 22.39
CA HIS A 218 6.47 -22.02 23.03
C HIS A 218 6.63 -22.82 24.33
N GLU A 219 7.57 -23.76 24.39
CA GLU A 219 7.85 -24.51 25.61
C GLU A 219 8.28 -23.60 26.77
N LEU A 220 9.10 -22.59 26.46
CA LEU A 220 9.55 -21.60 27.45
C LEU A 220 8.45 -20.59 27.81
N GLU A 221 7.66 -20.14 26.83
CA GLU A 221 6.55 -19.21 27.02
C GLU A 221 5.44 -19.81 27.90
N GLY A 222 5.15 -21.09 27.72
CA GLY A 222 4.13 -21.83 28.48
C GLY A 222 4.51 -22.20 29.91
N CYS A 223 5.75 -21.91 30.35
CA CYS A 223 6.25 -22.26 31.67
C CYS A 223 6.50 -21.04 32.55
N ASP A 224 5.63 -20.78 33.52
CA ASP A 224 5.72 -19.62 34.43
C ASP A 224 7.08 -19.50 35.19
N ARG A 225 7.77 -20.63 35.39
CA ARG A 225 9.09 -20.67 36.06
C ARG A 225 10.28 -20.46 35.15
N SER A 226 10.05 -20.31 33.84
CA SER A 226 11.10 -20.20 32.80
C SER A 226 11.23 -18.79 32.22
N ARG A 227 10.71 -17.77 32.88
CA ARG A 227 10.73 -16.40 32.37
C ARG A 227 12.13 -15.87 32.12
N ASP A 228 13.08 -16.22 32.99
CA ASP A 228 14.51 -15.88 32.84
C ASP A 228 15.15 -16.64 31.66
N LEU A 229 14.75 -17.89 31.43
CA LEU A 229 15.19 -18.68 30.28
C LEU A 229 14.60 -18.12 28.97
N LEU A 230 13.33 -17.72 28.97
CA LEU A 230 12.73 -17.08 27.82
C LEU A 230 13.47 -15.79 27.45
N VAL A 231 13.79 -14.95 28.45
CA VAL A 231 14.58 -13.72 28.25
C VAL A 231 15.96 -14.04 27.66
N SER A 232 16.63 -15.07 28.17
CA SER A 232 17.94 -15.52 27.65
C SER A 232 17.83 -16.09 26.24
N PHE A 233 16.74 -16.77 25.93
CA PHE A 233 16.48 -17.29 24.58
C PHE A 233 16.20 -16.17 23.57
N GLU A 234 15.40 -15.17 23.94
CA GLU A 234 15.21 -13.98 23.11
C GLU A 234 16.52 -13.22 22.87
N GLU A 235 17.42 -13.17 23.88
CA GLU A 235 18.74 -12.59 23.70
C GLU A 235 19.58 -13.40 22.70
N LEU A 236 19.54 -14.73 22.75
CA LEU A 236 20.20 -15.60 21.79
C LEU A 236 19.69 -15.35 20.37
N LEU A 237 18.37 -15.28 20.19
CA LEU A 237 17.76 -14.99 18.89
C LEU A 237 18.14 -13.59 18.37
N SER A 238 18.17 -12.62 19.25
CA SER A 238 18.60 -11.26 18.93
C SER A 238 20.07 -11.22 18.48
N ARG A 239 20.96 -11.96 19.14
CA ARG A 239 22.36 -12.13 18.73
C ARG A 239 22.51 -12.88 17.40
N PHE A 240 21.64 -13.86 17.14
CA PHE A 240 21.62 -14.55 15.85
C PHE A 240 21.31 -13.58 14.70
N ILE A 241 20.35 -12.66 14.91
CA ILE A 241 20.03 -11.61 13.93
C ILE A 241 21.24 -10.70 13.70
N GLU A 242 21.96 -10.29 14.76
CA GLU A 242 23.19 -9.51 14.62
C GLU A 242 24.26 -10.23 13.81
N LYS A 243 24.44 -11.54 14.03
CA LYS A 243 25.40 -12.35 13.26
C LYS A 243 25.01 -12.49 11.80
N LYS A 244 23.73 -12.63 11.51
CA LYS A 244 23.25 -12.57 10.11
C LYS A 244 23.57 -11.20 9.49
N ALA A 245 23.36 -10.10 10.22
CA ALA A 245 23.71 -8.77 9.74
C ALA A 245 25.22 -8.59 9.56
N ASP A 246 26.06 -9.20 10.42
CA ASP A 246 27.51 -9.17 10.28
C ASP A 246 27.99 -9.85 9.00
N VAL A 247 27.40 -10.99 8.66
CA VAL A 247 27.75 -11.75 7.44
C VAL A 247 27.19 -11.08 6.20
N PHE A 248 25.95 -10.67 6.24
CA PHE A 248 25.23 -10.12 5.10
C PHE A 248 25.58 -8.65 4.83
N GLN A 249 26.01 -7.86 5.82
CA GLN A 249 26.32 -6.43 5.69
C GLN A 249 25.19 -5.62 5.03
N PRO A 250 23.96 -5.59 5.60
CA PRO A 250 22.83 -4.92 4.99
C PRO A 250 22.94 -3.39 5.03
N ASP A 251 22.39 -2.72 4.02
CA ASP A 251 22.15 -1.28 4.02
C ASP A 251 20.96 -0.92 4.94
N LEU A 252 19.96 -1.81 4.94
CA LEU A 252 18.69 -1.68 5.66
C LEU A 252 18.36 -2.99 6.39
N ALA A 253 17.96 -2.89 7.65
CA ALA A 253 17.24 -3.94 8.35
C ALA A 253 15.76 -3.54 8.47
N LEU A 254 14.89 -4.31 7.80
CA LEU A 254 13.43 -4.22 7.94
C LEU A 254 12.97 -5.21 8.99
N ILE A 255 12.52 -4.69 10.12
CA ILE A 255 12.13 -5.48 11.29
C ILE A 255 10.60 -5.48 11.36
N LEU A 256 10.01 -6.67 11.38
CA LEU A 256 8.56 -6.84 11.52
C LEU A 256 8.15 -6.87 13.00
N ALA A 257 6.89 -6.55 13.26
CA ALA A 257 6.28 -6.69 14.58
C ALA A 257 6.54 -8.09 15.17
N GLN A 258 6.72 -8.16 16.48
CA GLN A 258 6.98 -9.39 17.24
C GLN A 258 8.34 -10.07 16.94
N ALA A 259 9.20 -9.47 16.11
CA ALA A 259 10.56 -9.96 15.96
C ALA A 259 11.32 -9.84 17.31
N PRO A 260 12.03 -10.88 17.77
CA PRO A 260 12.69 -10.90 19.07
C PRO A 260 14.01 -10.12 19.02
N VAL A 261 13.93 -8.82 18.72
CA VAL A 261 15.09 -7.92 18.65
C VAL A 261 15.12 -7.04 19.90
N ARG A 262 16.18 -7.18 20.69
CA ARG A 262 16.38 -6.39 21.90
C ARG A 262 16.96 -5.00 21.61
N GLU A 263 16.75 -4.09 22.54
CA GLU A 263 17.19 -2.69 22.40
C GLU A 263 18.70 -2.57 22.17
N GLU A 264 19.52 -3.38 22.87
CA GLU A 264 20.97 -3.40 22.73
C GLU A 264 21.41 -3.85 21.34
N SER A 265 20.67 -4.80 20.75
CA SER A 265 20.94 -5.26 19.38
C SER A 265 20.59 -4.21 18.35
N LEU A 266 19.48 -3.48 18.53
CA LEU A 266 19.15 -2.34 17.68
C LEU A 266 20.23 -1.26 17.72
N LYS A 267 20.77 -0.94 18.90
CA LYS A 267 21.88 0.02 19.06
C LYS A 267 23.13 -0.46 18.32
N ARG A 268 23.52 -1.75 18.50
CA ARG A 268 24.68 -2.33 17.81
C ARG A 268 24.52 -2.37 16.28
N LEU A 269 23.32 -2.63 15.77
CA LEU A 269 23.05 -2.55 14.33
C LEU A 269 23.22 -1.11 13.82
N LYS A 270 22.77 -0.11 14.57
CA LYS A 270 22.98 1.31 14.23
C LYS A 270 24.46 1.72 14.27
N GLU A 271 25.22 1.28 15.25
CA GLU A 271 26.67 1.51 15.34
C GLU A 271 27.41 0.99 14.10
N LYS A 272 26.88 -0.06 13.47
CA LYS A 272 27.35 -0.59 12.18
C LYS A 272 26.85 0.21 10.99
N ASN A 273 26.22 1.37 11.19
CA ASN A 273 25.58 2.20 10.17
C ASN A 273 24.49 1.50 9.37
N ILE A 274 23.83 0.47 9.89
CA ILE A 274 22.68 -0.15 9.28
C ILE A 274 21.45 0.74 9.54
N ARG A 275 20.71 1.11 8.50
CA ARG A 275 19.43 1.79 8.67
C ARG A 275 18.40 0.84 9.22
N LEU A 276 17.58 1.31 10.18
CA LEU A 276 16.57 0.50 10.85
C LEU A 276 15.18 1.01 10.51
N ALA A 277 14.43 0.20 9.79
CA ALA A 277 13.00 0.37 9.58
C ALA A 277 12.23 -0.67 10.39
N TYR A 278 11.22 -0.24 11.11
CA TYR A 278 10.33 -1.14 11.84
C TYR A 278 8.94 -1.05 11.24
N TRP A 279 8.33 -2.18 10.85
CA TRP A 279 6.94 -2.20 10.40
C TRP A 279 6.07 -2.88 11.44
N PHE A 280 5.34 -2.04 12.19
CA PHE A 280 4.46 -2.46 13.26
C PHE A 280 3.09 -2.80 12.69
N VAL A 281 2.85 -4.08 12.47
CA VAL A 281 1.66 -4.63 11.82
C VAL A 281 0.64 -5.19 12.82
N GLU A 282 0.68 -4.67 14.05
CA GLU A 282 -0.21 -5.04 15.16
C GLU A 282 -1.00 -3.82 15.67
N ASP A 283 -2.04 -4.07 16.45
CA ASP A 283 -2.76 -2.99 17.13
C ASP A 283 -1.88 -2.34 18.21
N TYR A 284 -1.58 -1.05 18.04
CA TYR A 284 -0.65 -0.31 18.92
C TYR A 284 -1.18 -0.14 20.35
N ARG A 285 -2.51 -0.23 20.56
CA ARG A 285 -3.11 -0.16 21.89
C ARG A 285 -2.96 -1.48 22.64
N ARG A 286 -3.06 -2.58 21.90
CA ARG A 286 -2.95 -3.93 22.46
C ARG A 286 -1.50 -4.32 22.72
N MET A 287 -0.63 -4.08 21.76
CA MET A 287 0.79 -4.44 21.82
C MET A 287 1.63 -3.21 22.11
N THR A 288 1.98 -2.96 23.36
CA THR A 288 2.61 -1.72 23.82
C THR A 288 4.15 -1.73 23.82
N TYR A 289 4.80 -2.85 23.49
CA TYR A 289 6.26 -2.96 23.47
C TYR A 289 6.95 -2.01 22.46
N TRP A 290 6.21 -1.48 21.49
CA TRP A 290 6.69 -0.49 20.52
C TRP A 290 7.28 0.75 21.21
N THR A 291 6.84 1.10 22.41
CA THR A 291 7.34 2.27 23.18
C THR A 291 8.84 2.21 23.42
N ARG A 292 9.42 1.02 23.54
CA ARG A 292 10.86 0.80 23.73
C ARG A 292 11.62 0.75 22.39
N ILE A 293 10.96 0.39 21.31
CA ILE A 293 11.57 0.19 19.98
C ILE A 293 11.61 1.50 19.17
N VAL A 294 10.57 2.28 19.27
CA VAL A 294 10.36 3.52 18.51
C VAL A 294 11.57 4.48 18.56
N PRO A 295 12.18 4.81 19.72
CA PRO A 295 13.31 5.75 19.77
C PRO A 295 14.58 5.22 19.10
N LEU A 296 14.65 3.91 18.89
CA LEU A 296 15.84 3.22 18.40
C LEU A 296 15.83 3.01 16.88
N THR A 297 14.72 3.27 16.19
CA THR A 297 14.58 3.09 14.75
C THR A 297 14.73 4.41 13.97
N ASP A 298 15.07 4.34 12.71
CA ASP A 298 15.18 5.54 11.86
C ASP A 298 13.83 5.92 11.27
N VAL A 299 13.05 4.90 10.83
CA VAL A 299 11.67 5.07 10.38
C VAL A 299 10.81 3.98 11.00
N PHE A 300 9.69 4.39 11.56
CA PHE A 300 8.68 3.49 12.12
C PHE A 300 7.42 3.55 11.27
N PHE A 301 7.02 2.42 10.70
CA PHE A 301 5.80 2.28 9.92
C PHE A 301 4.71 1.65 10.79
N ALA A 302 3.54 2.25 10.80
CA ALA A 302 2.37 1.76 11.53
C ALA A 302 1.18 1.56 10.57
N ILE A 303 0.36 0.54 10.84
CA ILE A 303 -0.87 0.28 10.07
C ILE A 303 -2.08 1.03 10.60
N GLN A 304 -1.89 1.90 11.59
CA GLN A 304 -2.91 2.74 12.23
C GLN A 304 -2.45 4.18 12.26
N ARG A 305 -3.28 5.12 11.79
CA ARG A 305 -2.96 6.55 11.81
C ARG A 305 -2.96 7.13 13.23
N GLU A 306 -3.85 6.63 14.07
CA GLU A 306 -3.93 7.07 15.46
C GLU A 306 -2.64 6.78 16.24
N ALA A 307 -1.84 5.82 15.79
CA ALA A 307 -0.55 5.50 16.39
C ALA A 307 0.53 6.58 16.16
N GLU A 308 0.40 7.41 15.12
CA GLU A 308 1.44 8.39 14.75
C GLU A 308 1.80 9.34 15.89
N ARG A 309 0.80 9.97 16.51
CA ARG A 309 1.04 10.94 17.61
C ARG A 309 1.65 10.29 18.86
N PRO A 310 1.11 9.19 19.41
CA PRO A 310 1.72 8.47 20.51
C PRO A 310 3.18 8.05 20.22
N MET A 311 3.46 7.56 19.03
CA MET A 311 4.80 7.11 18.63
C MET A 311 5.78 8.27 18.50
N LEU A 312 5.36 9.41 17.94
CA LEU A 312 6.18 10.63 17.91
C LEU A 312 6.46 11.14 19.32
N SER A 313 5.45 11.12 20.21
CA SER A 313 5.61 11.52 21.60
C SER A 313 6.53 10.59 22.39
N ALA A 314 6.62 9.32 21.99
CA ALA A 314 7.56 8.33 22.57
C ALA A 314 8.99 8.44 22.00
N GLY A 315 9.27 9.43 21.15
CA GLY A 315 10.62 9.70 20.64
C GLY A 315 10.94 9.12 19.27
N ALA A 316 9.94 8.75 18.48
CA ALA A 316 10.16 8.38 17.08
C ALA A 316 10.75 9.54 16.29
N ARG A 317 11.75 9.26 15.44
CA ARG A 317 12.31 10.23 14.51
C ARG A 317 11.39 10.49 13.32
N CYS A 318 10.80 9.43 12.81
CA CYS A 318 9.89 9.46 11.67
C CYS A 318 8.86 8.35 11.83
N VAL A 319 7.58 8.69 11.85
CA VAL A 319 6.47 7.73 11.80
C VAL A 319 5.72 7.92 10.51
N ARG A 320 5.32 6.82 9.87
CA ARG A 320 4.49 6.85 8.64
C ARG A 320 3.41 5.78 8.71
N TYR A 321 2.22 6.16 8.35
CA TYR A 321 1.14 5.21 8.10
C TYR A 321 1.47 4.39 6.85
N LEU A 322 1.49 3.07 6.97
CA LEU A 322 1.74 2.15 5.86
C LEU A 322 0.82 0.93 6.02
N PRO A 323 -0.32 0.87 5.29
CA PRO A 323 -1.27 -0.24 5.40
C PRO A 323 -0.69 -1.54 4.88
N LEU A 324 -1.31 -2.65 5.23
CA LEU A 324 -1.03 -3.98 4.68
C LEU A 324 -1.43 -4.06 3.20
N ALA A 325 -1.21 -5.21 2.57
CA ALA A 325 -1.42 -5.40 1.15
C ALA A 325 -1.70 -6.87 0.79
N ALA A 326 -1.93 -7.17 -0.49
CA ALA A 326 -1.94 -8.51 -1.06
C ALA A 326 -0.63 -8.80 -1.83
N LEU A 327 -0.17 -10.04 -1.82
CA LEU A 327 0.99 -10.46 -2.61
C LEU A 327 0.53 -10.92 -3.99
N GLU A 328 1.02 -10.25 -5.03
CA GLU A 328 0.80 -10.62 -6.44
C GLU A 328 1.38 -12.02 -6.73
N GLY A 329 0.66 -12.85 -7.46
CA GLY A 329 1.06 -14.23 -7.75
C GLY A 329 0.77 -15.22 -6.62
N PHE A 330 0.27 -14.74 -5.47
CA PHE A 330 -0.12 -15.58 -4.34
C PHE A 330 -1.59 -15.38 -3.94
N HIS A 331 -2.00 -14.14 -3.67
CA HIS A 331 -3.40 -13.80 -3.43
C HIS A 331 -4.08 -13.53 -4.77
N GLU A 332 -4.54 -14.61 -5.42
CA GLU A 332 -5.11 -14.57 -6.78
C GLU A 332 -6.31 -15.50 -6.91
N PRO A 333 -7.14 -15.30 -7.95
CA PRO A 333 -8.16 -16.26 -8.31
C PRO A 333 -7.54 -17.62 -8.63
N LEU A 334 -7.99 -18.68 -7.94
CA LEU A 334 -7.49 -20.03 -8.13
C LEU A 334 -8.53 -20.94 -8.78
N PRO A 335 -8.18 -21.73 -9.78
CA PRO A 335 -8.98 -22.87 -10.22
C PRO A 335 -8.89 -23.96 -9.14
N LEU A 336 -10.03 -24.23 -8.46
CA LEU A 336 -10.11 -25.25 -7.43
C LEU A 336 -10.61 -26.57 -7.99
N THR A 337 -10.05 -27.68 -7.52
CA THR A 337 -10.55 -29.03 -7.77
C THR A 337 -11.89 -29.25 -7.05
N GLU A 338 -12.65 -30.28 -7.46
CA GLU A 338 -13.90 -30.66 -6.80
C GLU A 338 -13.67 -31.08 -5.32
N GLU A 339 -12.53 -31.69 -5.02
CA GLU A 339 -12.14 -32.03 -3.67
C GLU A 339 -11.88 -30.79 -2.81
N GLU A 340 -11.14 -29.80 -3.33
CA GLU A 340 -10.91 -28.53 -2.66
C GLU A 340 -12.20 -27.75 -2.45
N ARG A 341 -13.11 -27.72 -3.46
CA ARG A 341 -14.43 -27.09 -3.31
C ARG A 341 -15.26 -27.73 -2.20
N ARG A 342 -15.26 -29.05 -2.08
CA ARG A 342 -15.95 -29.76 -1.00
C ARG A 342 -15.30 -29.49 0.38
N ARG A 343 -13.96 -29.44 0.43
CA ARG A 343 -13.23 -29.23 1.67
C ARG A 343 -13.35 -27.80 2.18
N TYR A 344 -13.15 -26.81 1.32
CA TYR A 344 -13.02 -25.41 1.68
C TYR A 344 -14.26 -24.56 1.35
N GLY A 345 -15.17 -25.04 0.54
CA GLY A 345 -16.35 -24.31 0.10
C GLY A 345 -17.34 -24.05 1.22
N ALA A 346 -17.89 -22.83 1.25
CA ALA A 346 -18.92 -22.41 2.16
C ALA A 346 -19.81 -21.34 1.54
N ASP A 347 -21.08 -21.28 1.93
CA ASP A 347 -21.92 -20.13 1.64
C ASP A 347 -21.38 -18.89 2.36
N VAL A 348 -21.00 -19.05 3.63
CA VAL A 348 -20.36 -18.02 4.43
C VAL A 348 -19.14 -18.63 5.14
N SER A 349 -17.98 -18.01 4.98
CA SER A 349 -16.73 -18.42 5.65
C SER A 349 -16.18 -17.32 6.53
N PHE A 350 -15.39 -17.74 7.53
CA PHE A 350 -14.52 -16.86 8.30
C PHE A 350 -13.16 -17.52 8.51
N VAL A 351 -12.08 -16.76 8.30
CA VAL A 351 -10.71 -17.20 8.54
C VAL A 351 -10.02 -16.28 9.54
N GLY A 352 -9.77 -16.76 10.77
CA GLY A 352 -9.09 -15.99 11.79
C GLY A 352 -9.21 -16.56 13.20
N ALA A 353 -8.42 -15.99 14.13
CA ALA A 353 -8.43 -16.39 15.53
C ALA A 353 -9.71 -15.96 16.27
N GLY A 354 -10.10 -16.75 17.26
CA GLY A 354 -11.30 -16.58 18.06
C GLY A 354 -11.19 -15.51 19.14
N TYR A 355 -10.89 -14.27 18.78
CA TYR A 355 -10.89 -13.15 19.73
C TYR A 355 -12.25 -12.92 20.40
N PRO A 356 -12.31 -12.34 21.61
CA PRO A 356 -13.54 -12.18 22.37
C PRO A 356 -14.71 -11.57 21.58
N ASN A 357 -14.47 -10.49 20.85
CA ASN A 357 -15.50 -9.84 20.02
C ASN A 357 -16.04 -10.77 18.91
N ARG A 358 -15.18 -11.60 18.31
CA ARG A 358 -15.56 -12.56 17.27
C ARG A 358 -16.37 -13.71 17.84
N ARG A 359 -15.95 -14.26 19.00
CA ARG A 359 -16.72 -15.32 19.70
C ARG A 359 -18.12 -14.84 20.01
N SER A 360 -18.27 -13.64 20.57
CA SER A 360 -19.57 -13.04 20.87
C SER A 360 -20.39 -12.80 19.60
N PHE A 361 -19.81 -12.21 18.58
CA PHE A 361 -20.48 -11.91 17.32
C PHE A 361 -20.99 -13.18 16.62
N PHE A 362 -20.13 -14.21 16.43
CA PHE A 362 -20.51 -15.44 15.73
C PHE A 362 -21.47 -16.31 16.50
N THR A 363 -21.43 -16.29 17.84
CA THR A 363 -22.47 -16.95 18.66
C THR A 363 -23.85 -16.36 18.39
N ARG A 364 -23.94 -15.04 18.25
CA ARG A 364 -25.19 -14.32 18.03
C ARG A 364 -25.62 -14.28 16.55
N LEU A 365 -24.71 -14.46 15.60
CA LEU A 365 -25.01 -14.35 14.17
C LEU A 365 -26.06 -15.35 13.70
N SER A 366 -26.12 -16.57 14.30
CA SER A 366 -27.14 -17.61 14.06
C SER A 366 -27.36 -17.93 12.56
N ARG A 367 -26.29 -17.94 11.77
CA ARG A 367 -26.29 -18.33 10.35
C ARG A 367 -25.42 -19.56 10.16
N ASP A 368 -25.66 -20.29 9.09
CA ASP A 368 -24.77 -21.35 8.67
C ASP A 368 -23.48 -20.72 8.13
N LEU A 369 -22.34 -21.06 8.75
CA LEU A 369 -21.02 -20.59 8.36
C LEU A 369 -19.97 -21.61 8.75
N ARG A 370 -18.83 -21.58 8.04
CA ARG A 370 -17.66 -22.38 8.35
C ARG A 370 -16.53 -21.46 8.85
N ILE A 371 -15.97 -21.82 10.01
CA ILE A 371 -14.92 -21.02 10.67
C ILE A 371 -13.61 -21.79 10.65
N TRP A 372 -12.55 -21.18 10.14
CA TRP A 372 -11.19 -21.72 10.20
C TRP A 372 -10.28 -20.81 11.03
N GLY A 373 -9.37 -21.40 11.79
CA GLY A 373 -8.38 -20.70 12.61
C GLY A 373 -8.37 -21.18 14.05
N ASN A 374 -7.46 -20.65 14.83
CA ASN A 374 -7.17 -21.04 16.22
C ASN A 374 -7.89 -20.16 17.26
N GLU A 375 -7.64 -20.45 18.54
CA GLU A 375 -8.17 -19.69 19.69
C GLU A 375 -9.71 -19.73 19.80
N TRP A 376 -10.34 -20.85 19.41
CA TRP A 376 -11.79 -21.05 19.51
C TRP A 376 -12.19 -21.99 20.64
N GLU A 377 -11.26 -22.41 21.51
CA GLU A 377 -11.49 -23.32 22.61
C GLU A 377 -12.51 -22.73 23.61
N GLY A 378 -13.39 -23.58 24.18
CA GLY A 378 -14.35 -23.18 25.18
C GLY A 378 -15.53 -22.33 24.69
N VAL A 379 -15.78 -22.26 23.37
CA VAL A 379 -16.99 -21.65 22.83
C VAL A 379 -18.22 -22.55 23.02
N ALA A 380 -19.45 -22.00 22.94
CA ALA A 380 -20.69 -22.73 23.04
C ALA A 380 -20.79 -23.86 21.98
N PRO A 381 -21.42 -25.01 22.26
CA PRO A 381 -21.51 -26.16 21.35
C PRO A 381 -21.98 -25.79 19.95
N ALA A 382 -23.02 -24.98 19.83
CA ALA A 382 -23.57 -24.51 18.54
C ALA A 382 -22.58 -23.72 17.69
N LEU A 383 -21.59 -23.04 18.29
CA LEU A 383 -20.51 -22.41 17.59
C LEU A 383 -19.35 -23.38 17.31
N ALA A 384 -19.08 -24.29 18.25
CA ALA A 384 -18.03 -25.30 18.11
C ALA A 384 -18.24 -26.20 16.87
N GLU A 385 -19.50 -26.56 16.54
CA GLU A 385 -19.86 -27.33 15.34
C GLU A 385 -19.48 -26.63 14.01
N LYS A 386 -19.35 -25.31 14.02
CA LYS A 386 -18.99 -24.51 12.85
C LYS A 386 -17.48 -24.40 12.63
N ILE A 387 -16.68 -24.75 13.65
CA ILE A 387 -15.23 -24.66 13.62
C ILE A 387 -14.64 -25.86 12.87
N GLN A 388 -13.89 -25.56 11.83
CA GLN A 388 -13.29 -26.57 10.98
C GLN A 388 -11.92 -27.01 11.52
N ASP A 389 -11.50 -28.22 11.16
CA ASP A 389 -10.17 -28.77 11.46
C ASP A 389 -9.79 -28.66 12.95
N GLN A 390 -10.77 -28.83 13.86
CA GLN A 390 -10.59 -28.74 15.31
C GLN A 390 -9.99 -27.42 15.82
N GLY A 391 -10.17 -26.32 15.07
CA GLY A 391 -9.65 -25.02 15.46
C GLY A 391 -8.12 -24.88 15.30
N ARG A 392 -7.50 -25.68 14.45
CA ARG A 392 -6.08 -25.47 14.12
C ARG A 392 -5.86 -24.20 13.32
N ARG A 393 -4.69 -23.63 13.45
CA ARG A 393 -4.25 -22.53 12.59
C ARG A 393 -4.17 -23.02 11.13
N VAL A 394 -4.72 -22.25 10.20
CA VAL A 394 -4.61 -22.52 8.75
C VAL A 394 -3.39 -21.83 8.17
N SER A 395 -2.79 -22.42 7.14
CA SER A 395 -1.69 -21.80 6.41
C SER A 395 -2.18 -20.65 5.52
N ALA A 396 -1.25 -19.87 5.00
CA ALA A 396 -1.58 -18.80 4.05
C ALA A 396 -2.18 -19.39 2.76
N GLU A 397 -1.65 -20.52 2.27
CA GLU A 397 -2.12 -21.23 1.06
C GLU A 397 -3.53 -21.79 1.28
N GLU A 398 -3.81 -22.36 2.44
CA GLU A 398 -5.16 -22.83 2.79
C GLU A 398 -6.14 -21.65 2.86
N SER A 399 -5.71 -20.50 3.41
CA SER A 399 -6.54 -19.28 3.46
C SER A 399 -6.95 -18.84 2.07
N VAL A 400 -6.03 -18.82 1.11
CA VAL A 400 -6.31 -18.46 -0.29
C VAL A 400 -7.32 -19.44 -0.91
N ARG A 401 -7.21 -20.75 -0.64
CA ARG A 401 -8.19 -21.76 -1.11
C ARG A 401 -9.58 -21.52 -0.52
N ILE A 402 -9.66 -21.23 0.79
CA ILE A 402 -10.93 -20.94 1.48
C ILE A 402 -11.58 -19.68 0.87
N PHE A 403 -10.79 -18.62 0.64
CA PHE A 403 -11.30 -17.39 0.04
C PHE A 403 -11.89 -17.62 -1.35
N ASN A 404 -11.20 -18.40 -2.18
CA ASN A 404 -11.65 -18.75 -3.52
C ASN A 404 -12.82 -19.73 -3.55
N ALA A 405 -13.00 -20.56 -2.52
CA ALA A 405 -14.05 -21.57 -2.44
C ALA A 405 -15.37 -21.04 -1.86
N SER A 406 -15.35 -19.90 -1.18
CA SER A 406 -16.50 -19.38 -0.43
C SER A 406 -17.28 -18.34 -1.21
N ARG A 407 -18.60 -18.34 -1.09
CA ARG A 407 -19.48 -17.34 -1.72
C ARG A 407 -19.37 -15.98 -1.04
N ILE A 408 -19.34 -15.97 0.31
CA ILE A 408 -19.16 -14.79 1.15
C ILE A 408 -18.02 -15.07 2.12
N ASN A 409 -16.97 -14.26 2.08
CA ASN A 409 -15.93 -14.24 3.09
C ASN A 409 -16.27 -13.15 4.11
N LEU A 410 -16.67 -13.54 5.32
CA LEU A 410 -16.86 -12.60 6.41
C LEU A 410 -15.50 -12.16 6.94
N ASN A 411 -15.33 -10.85 7.07
CA ASN A 411 -14.11 -10.25 7.60
C ASN A 411 -14.47 -9.34 8.78
N LEU A 412 -14.38 -9.87 10.00
CA LEU A 412 -14.57 -9.12 11.22
C LEU A 412 -13.23 -8.85 11.88
N HIS A 413 -12.87 -7.57 12.02
CA HIS A 413 -11.64 -7.16 12.67
C HIS A 413 -11.62 -7.59 14.14
N SER A 414 -10.43 -7.86 14.65
CA SER A 414 -10.26 -8.15 16.08
C SER A 414 -10.43 -6.89 16.90
N SER A 415 -11.11 -6.99 18.03
CA SER A 415 -11.19 -5.96 19.04
C SER A 415 -11.14 -6.58 20.43
N THR A 416 -10.45 -5.94 21.35
CA THR A 416 -10.46 -6.28 22.78
C THR A 416 -11.24 -5.25 23.59
N CYS A 417 -11.60 -4.12 22.98
CA CYS A 417 -12.28 -2.99 23.64
C CYS A 417 -13.78 -2.95 23.32
N HIS A 418 -14.22 -3.58 22.23
CA HIS A 418 -15.61 -3.58 21.78
C HIS A 418 -16.13 -4.99 21.62
N ASP A 419 -17.40 -5.18 21.93
CA ASP A 419 -18.11 -6.42 21.69
C ASP A 419 -18.76 -6.39 20.30
N GLY A 420 -18.16 -7.09 19.34
CA GLY A 420 -18.59 -7.10 17.94
C GLY A 420 -17.82 -6.10 17.07
N VAL A 421 -18.54 -5.20 16.42
CA VAL A 421 -17.99 -4.22 15.46
C VAL A 421 -17.48 -2.96 16.17
N ASP A 422 -16.33 -2.44 15.73
CA ASP A 422 -15.77 -1.16 16.16
C ASP A 422 -15.67 -0.22 14.94
N PRO A 423 -16.71 0.54 14.61
CA PRO A 423 -16.74 1.36 13.38
C PRO A 423 -15.79 2.56 13.41
N HIS A 424 -15.29 2.94 14.58
CA HIS A 424 -14.36 4.05 14.77
C HIS A 424 -12.89 3.60 14.80
N GLY A 425 -12.64 2.30 14.97
CA GLY A 425 -11.28 1.77 14.96
C GLY A 425 -10.61 1.94 13.60
N ASP A 426 -9.34 2.31 13.62
CA ASP A 426 -8.52 2.55 12.42
C ASP A 426 -7.61 1.37 12.03
N PHE A 427 -7.69 0.26 12.75
CA PHE A 427 -6.98 -0.96 12.40
C PHE A 427 -7.66 -1.66 11.22
N VAL A 428 -6.95 -1.80 10.09
CA VAL A 428 -7.40 -2.58 8.92
C VAL A 428 -6.52 -3.82 8.80
N ASN A 429 -7.14 -4.99 8.93
CA ASN A 429 -6.44 -6.28 8.97
C ASN A 429 -5.96 -6.74 7.56
N PRO A 430 -5.00 -7.69 7.46
CA PRO A 430 -4.49 -8.17 6.18
C PRO A 430 -5.56 -8.85 5.32
N ARG A 431 -6.55 -9.50 5.93
CA ARG A 431 -7.63 -10.21 5.21
C ARG A 431 -8.40 -9.30 4.26
N THR A 432 -8.52 -8.01 4.59
CA THR A 432 -9.16 -7.02 3.73
C THR A 432 -8.53 -6.95 2.34
N PHE A 433 -7.21 -7.02 2.27
CA PHE A 433 -6.46 -6.99 1.02
C PHE A 433 -6.33 -8.36 0.39
N GLU A 434 -6.10 -9.40 1.20
CA GLU A 434 -5.89 -10.77 0.75
C GLU A 434 -7.13 -11.35 0.07
N ILE A 435 -8.32 -11.18 0.66
CA ILE A 435 -9.59 -11.65 0.09
C ILE A 435 -9.88 -10.91 -1.23
N ALA A 436 -9.75 -9.58 -1.23
CA ALA A 436 -9.94 -8.79 -2.44
C ALA A 436 -8.90 -9.15 -3.53
N GLY A 437 -7.65 -9.42 -3.16
CA GLY A 437 -6.59 -9.91 -4.04
C GLY A 437 -6.93 -11.25 -4.71
N CYS A 438 -7.67 -12.12 -4.03
CA CYS A 438 -8.20 -13.36 -4.60
C CYS A 438 -9.40 -13.16 -5.52
N ARG A 439 -9.84 -11.92 -5.78
CA ARG A 439 -11.11 -11.60 -6.47
C ARG A 439 -12.30 -12.29 -5.84
N ALA A 440 -12.23 -12.51 -4.53
CA ALA A 440 -13.26 -13.11 -3.72
C ALA A 440 -14.13 -12.03 -3.06
N PHE A 441 -15.42 -12.28 -2.95
CA PHE A 441 -16.31 -11.35 -2.28
C PHE A 441 -16.08 -11.38 -0.78
N GLN A 442 -16.00 -10.20 -0.16
CA GLN A 442 -15.94 -10.05 1.29
C GLN A 442 -17.05 -9.14 1.79
N LEU A 443 -17.60 -9.52 2.93
CA LEU A 443 -18.45 -8.69 3.75
C LEU A 443 -17.65 -8.31 4.99
N VAL A 444 -17.23 -7.05 5.09
CA VAL A 444 -16.26 -6.59 6.09
C VAL A 444 -16.88 -5.57 7.04
N ASP A 445 -16.54 -5.64 8.33
CA ASP A 445 -16.99 -4.67 9.33
C ASP A 445 -16.42 -3.28 9.07
N ARG A 446 -17.24 -2.25 9.28
CA ARG A 446 -16.88 -0.86 9.05
C ARG A 446 -15.69 -0.44 9.91
N ARG A 447 -14.69 0.22 9.29
CA ARG A 447 -13.52 0.82 9.93
C ARG A 447 -13.28 2.22 9.38
N SER A 448 -12.75 3.11 10.21
CA SER A 448 -12.56 4.51 9.84
C SER A 448 -11.64 4.73 8.63
N LEU A 449 -10.62 3.90 8.45
CA LEU A 449 -9.68 4.02 7.33
C LEU A 449 -10.10 3.28 6.04
N LEU A 450 -11.15 2.46 6.08
CA LEU A 450 -11.55 1.72 4.87
C LEU A 450 -11.93 2.65 3.71
N GLY A 451 -12.61 3.76 4.00
CA GLY A 451 -12.97 4.74 2.96
C GLY A 451 -11.79 5.51 2.34
N GLU A 452 -10.59 5.49 2.98
CA GLU A 452 -9.35 6.01 2.39
C GLU A 452 -8.64 4.98 1.48
N LEU A 453 -8.96 3.69 1.66
CA LEU A 453 -8.29 2.58 0.98
C LEU A 453 -9.13 2.03 -0.17
N PHE A 454 -10.43 2.00 -0.01
CA PHE A 454 -11.38 1.44 -0.97
C PHE A 454 -12.54 2.41 -1.22
N GLY A 455 -13.01 2.44 -2.44
CA GLY A 455 -14.24 3.16 -2.81
C GLY A 455 -15.51 2.46 -2.28
N PRO A 456 -16.65 3.17 -2.30
CA PRO A 456 -17.90 2.68 -1.70
C PRO A 456 -18.43 1.39 -2.33
N ASP A 457 -18.12 1.13 -3.61
CA ASP A 457 -18.57 -0.05 -4.34
C ASP A 457 -17.49 -1.14 -4.48
N GLU A 458 -16.37 -1.01 -3.79
CA GLU A 458 -15.23 -1.92 -3.91
C GLU A 458 -15.21 -2.96 -2.80
N LEU A 459 -15.84 -2.65 -1.64
CA LEU A 459 -16.08 -3.56 -0.53
C LEU A 459 -17.52 -3.43 -0.02
N ALA A 460 -18.14 -4.55 0.32
CA ALA A 460 -19.42 -4.55 1.03
C ALA A 460 -19.16 -4.40 2.54
N LEU A 461 -19.67 -3.33 3.14
CA LEU A 461 -19.45 -3.01 4.55
C LEU A 461 -20.68 -3.34 5.39
N PHE A 462 -20.47 -3.83 6.62
CA PHE A 462 -21.53 -3.93 7.64
C PHE A 462 -21.13 -3.15 8.90
N GLN A 463 -22.13 -2.60 9.60
CA GLN A 463 -21.93 -1.74 10.77
C GLN A 463 -22.26 -2.41 12.10
N ASP A 464 -23.10 -3.43 12.08
CA ASP A 464 -23.52 -4.20 13.27
C ASP A 464 -23.98 -5.62 12.89
N LEU A 465 -24.48 -6.36 13.86
CA LEU A 465 -24.88 -7.75 13.68
C LEU A 465 -26.14 -7.91 12.82
N GLU A 466 -27.09 -6.99 12.92
CA GLU A 466 -28.35 -7.04 12.17
C GLU A 466 -28.07 -6.73 10.69
N ASP A 467 -27.35 -5.65 10.42
CA ASP A 467 -26.89 -5.28 9.07
C ASP A 467 -26.05 -6.40 8.41
N ALA A 468 -25.22 -7.10 9.21
CA ALA A 468 -24.48 -8.27 8.69
C ALA A 468 -25.41 -9.41 8.26
N ARG A 469 -26.49 -9.71 9.04
CA ARG A 469 -27.47 -10.73 8.67
C ARG A 469 -28.21 -10.41 7.39
N ASP A 470 -28.70 -9.18 7.28
CA ASP A 470 -29.47 -8.71 6.14
C ASP A 470 -28.60 -8.73 4.87
N LYS A 471 -27.35 -8.28 4.97
CA LYS A 471 -26.40 -8.31 3.86
C LYS A 471 -25.96 -9.72 3.47
N ILE A 472 -25.82 -10.66 4.41
CA ILE A 472 -25.57 -12.05 4.07
C ILE A 472 -26.72 -12.61 3.22
N ASP A 473 -27.97 -12.43 3.66
CA ASP A 473 -29.14 -12.91 2.95
C ASP A 473 -29.28 -12.24 1.56
N HIS A 474 -29.03 -10.93 1.48
CA HIS A 474 -29.01 -10.19 0.24
C HIS A 474 -27.96 -10.75 -0.74
N PHE A 475 -26.69 -10.78 -0.34
CA PHE A 475 -25.61 -11.19 -1.24
C PHE A 475 -25.58 -12.68 -1.57
N LEU A 476 -26.20 -13.56 -0.77
CA LEU A 476 -26.42 -14.95 -1.15
C LEU A 476 -27.42 -15.08 -2.30
N SER A 477 -28.38 -14.16 -2.39
CA SER A 477 -29.42 -14.15 -3.45
C SER A 477 -29.07 -13.28 -4.67
N HIS A 478 -28.10 -12.35 -4.56
CA HIS A 478 -27.71 -11.41 -5.62
C HIS A 478 -26.29 -11.67 -6.10
N GLU A 479 -26.13 -12.75 -6.88
CA GLU A 479 -24.82 -13.21 -7.34
C GLU A 479 -24.07 -12.20 -8.21
N GLU A 480 -24.77 -11.58 -9.17
CA GLU A 480 -24.16 -10.62 -10.11
C GLU A 480 -23.60 -9.41 -9.34
N GLU A 481 -24.35 -8.89 -8.38
CA GLU A 481 -23.92 -7.78 -7.55
C GLU A 481 -22.69 -8.18 -6.71
N ARG A 482 -22.73 -9.36 -6.08
CA ARG A 482 -21.62 -9.92 -5.31
C ARG A 482 -20.33 -10.04 -6.14
N LEU A 483 -20.43 -10.56 -7.37
CA LEU A 483 -19.30 -10.69 -8.27
C LEU A 483 -18.79 -9.33 -8.76
N ALA A 484 -19.67 -8.35 -8.92
CA ALA A 484 -19.27 -6.98 -9.27
C ALA A 484 -18.45 -6.30 -8.17
N TYR A 485 -18.84 -6.43 -6.89
CA TYR A 485 -18.03 -5.98 -5.75
C TYR A 485 -16.67 -6.66 -5.71
N ALA A 486 -16.63 -7.99 -5.84
CA ALA A 486 -15.39 -8.77 -5.84
C ALA A 486 -14.44 -8.32 -6.96
N HIS A 487 -14.97 -8.05 -8.14
CA HIS A 487 -14.16 -7.57 -9.27
C HIS A 487 -13.58 -6.17 -9.01
N ARG A 488 -14.40 -5.22 -8.54
CA ARG A 488 -13.92 -3.85 -8.26
C ARG A 488 -12.89 -3.82 -7.13
N GLY A 489 -13.11 -4.58 -6.04
CA GLY A 489 -12.14 -4.72 -4.96
C GLY A 489 -10.81 -5.32 -5.44
N PHE A 490 -10.85 -6.32 -6.32
CA PHE A 490 -9.67 -6.89 -6.94
C PHE A 490 -8.88 -5.87 -7.78
N GLU A 491 -9.57 -5.12 -8.64
CA GLU A 491 -8.93 -4.07 -9.44
C GLU A 491 -8.29 -2.98 -8.58
N ARG A 492 -8.96 -2.58 -7.48
CA ARG A 492 -8.39 -1.64 -6.50
C ARG A 492 -7.11 -2.19 -5.88
N VAL A 493 -7.12 -3.43 -5.42
CA VAL A 493 -5.94 -4.07 -4.81
C VAL A 493 -4.78 -4.12 -5.80
N ARG A 494 -5.02 -4.51 -7.04
CA ARG A 494 -3.96 -4.55 -8.06
C ARG A 494 -3.35 -3.18 -8.37
N GLN A 495 -4.14 -2.12 -8.29
CA GLN A 495 -3.69 -0.77 -8.62
C GLN A 495 -2.98 -0.08 -7.45
N GLU A 496 -3.35 -0.38 -6.19
CA GLU A 496 -2.91 0.42 -5.05
C GLU A 496 -2.43 -0.39 -3.83
N HIS A 497 -2.80 -1.67 -3.72
CA HIS A 497 -2.61 -2.42 -2.48
C HIS A 497 -1.86 -3.74 -2.68
N THR A 498 -0.82 -3.74 -3.52
CA THR A 498 0.09 -4.88 -3.64
C THR A 498 1.32 -4.71 -2.74
N TYR A 499 1.93 -5.81 -2.30
CA TYR A 499 3.19 -5.75 -1.53
C TYR A 499 4.31 -5.10 -2.33
N LYS A 500 4.33 -5.25 -3.66
CA LYS A 500 5.28 -4.54 -4.52
C LYS A 500 5.17 -3.02 -4.36
N LEU A 501 3.97 -2.47 -4.51
CA LEU A 501 3.72 -1.03 -4.32
C LEU A 501 4.01 -0.60 -2.88
N ARG A 502 3.68 -1.44 -1.91
CA ARG A 502 3.91 -1.15 -0.49
C ARG A 502 5.38 -1.06 -0.15
N MET A 503 6.22 -1.94 -0.72
CA MET A 503 7.67 -1.87 -0.55
C MET A 503 8.27 -0.68 -1.29
N GLN A 504 7.75 -0.32 -2.46
CA GLN A 504 8.14 0.91 -3.14
C GLN A 504 7.82 2.17 -2.32
N GLU A 505 6.64 2.25 -1.71
CA GLU A 505 6.29 3.34 -0.79
C GLU A 505 7.23 3.39 0.41
N MET A 506 7.47 2.24 1.06
CA MET A 506 8.38 2.13 2.20
C MET A 506 9.78 2.62 1.84
N LEU A 507 10.33 2.13 0.75
CA LEU A 507 11.66 2.52 0.27
C LEU A 507 11.70 4.00 -0.13
N GLY A 508 10.66 4.53 -0.76
CA GLY A 508 10.57 5.94 -1.10
C GLY A 508 10.67 6.85 0.12
N VAL A 509 9.96 6.52 1.21
CA VAL A 509 10.08 7.21 2.50
C VAL A 509 11.50 7.11 3.05
N LEU A 510 12.12 5.93 2.98
CA LEU A 510 13.49 5.72 3.46
C LEU A 510 14.52 6.50 2.62
N TYR A 511 14.30 6.63 1.31
CA TYR A 511 15.15 7.46 0.42
C TYR A 511 15.06 8.94 0.79
N GLU A 512 13.86 9.44 1.11
CA GLU A 512 13.69 10.81 1.64
C GLU A 512 14.45 11.01 2.96
N GLN A 513 14.50 9.99 3.81
CA GLN A 513 15.24 10.00 5.08
C GLN A 513 16.75 9.69 4.92
N GLY A 514 17.24 9.66 3.67
CA GLY A 514 18.65 9.54 3.37
C GLY A 514 19.20 8.11 3.37
N LEU A 515 18.36 7.08 3.21
CA LEU A 515 18.87 5.73 2.92
C LEU A 515 19.69 5.76 1.63
N ARG A 516 20.89 5.18 1.70
CA ARG A 516 21.80 5.03 0.55
C ARG A 516 22.37 3.62 0.56
N SER A 517 22.68 3.10 -0.63
CA SER A 517 23.48 1.89 -0.75
C SER A 517 24.92 2.18 -0.30
N ARG A 518 25.50 1.26 0.46
CA ARG A 518 26.91 1.33 0.89
C ARG A 518 27.84 0.84 -0.20
N ARG A 519 27.32 0.03 -1.12
CA ARG A 519 28.08 -0.30 -2.32
C ARG A 519 28.21 0.99 -3.13
N LYS A 520 29.44 1.34 -3.45
CA LYS A 520 29.66 2.21 -4.61
C LYS A 520 29.17 1.36 -5.79
N GLY A 521 28.00 1.69 -6.33
CA GLY A 521 27.55 1.05 -7.58
C GLY A 521 28.68 1.16 -8.57
N ARG A 522 28.94 0.10 -9.32
CA ARG A 522 29.95 0.12 -10.36
C ARG A 522 29.55 1.17 -11.39
N THR A 523 30.44 2.07 -11.65
CA THR A 523 30.25 3.05 -12.72
C THR A 523 30.44 2.37 -14.09
N ALA A 524 29.97 3.01 -15.15
CA ALA A 524 30.26 2.53 -16.50
C ALA A 524 31.77 2.36 -16.74
N ARG A 525 32.57 3.21 -16.11
CA ARG A 525 34.05 3.11 -16.16
C ARG A 525 34.58 1.86 -15.48
N ASP A 526 34.07 1.50 -14.28
CA ASP A 526 34.49 0.27 -13.59
C ASP A 526 34.16 -0.98 -14.43
N TRP A 527 32.99 -0.99 -15.08
CA TRP A 527 32.61 -2.06 -16.00
C TRP A 527 33.49 -2.07 -17.28
N ALA A 528 33.82 -0.88 -17.80
CA ALA A 528 34.68 -0.77 -18.98
C ALA A 528 36.11 -1.24 -18.70
N GLU A 529 36.65 -0.94 -17.51
CA GLU A 529 38.00 -1.40 -17.10
C GLU A 529 38.07 -2.92 -16.94
N GLU A 530 36.99 -3.60 -16.53
CA GLU A 530 36.92 -5.06 -16.43
C GLU A 530 36.53 -5.74 -17.75
N ALA A 531 36.06 -5.00 -18.75
CA ALA A 531 35.62 -5.58 -20.01
C ALA A 531 36.79 -6.21 -20.78
N ARG A 532 36.66 -7.49 -21.09
CA ARG A 532 37.68 -8.26 -21.86
C ARG A 532 37.65 -7.92 -23.36
N SER A 533 36.47 -7.52 -23.88
CA SER A 533 36.30 -7.13 -25.28
C SER A 533 36.53 -5.63 -25.45
N PRO A 534 37.37 -5.20 -26.42
CA PRO A 534 37.54 -3.79 -26.75
C PRO A 534 36.22 -3.11 -27.17
N GLU A 535 35.36 -3.86 -27.86
CA GLU A 535 34.06 -3.39 -28.32
C GLU A 535 33.11 -3.08 -27.14
N LEU A 536 33.06 -4.02 -26.17
CA LEU A 536 32.28 -3.84 -24.96
C LEU A 536 32.80 -2.66 -24.12
N ARG A 537 34.12 -2.51 -24.02
CA ARG A 537 34.74 -1.37 -23.34
C ARG A 537 34.33 -0.06 -24.00
N ALA A 538 34.50 0.06 -25.31
CA ALA A 538 34.12 1.25 -26.07
C ALA A 538 32.61 1.52 -26.00
N TYR A 539 31.79 0.48 -25.84
CA TYR A 539 30.35 0.63 -25.66
C TYR A 539 30.03 1.22 -24.28
N LEU A 540 30.62 0.71 -23.20
CA LEU A 540 30.40 1.16 -21.83
C LEU A 540 30.94 2.57 -21.58
N GLU A 541 32.01 2.98 -22.25
CA GLU A 541 32.56 4.34 -22.20
C GLU A 541 31.64 5.43 -22.77
N ARG A 542 30.55 5.04 -23.45
CA ARG A 542 29.51 5.99 -23.92
C ARG A 542 28.55 6.44 -22.83
N PHE A 543 28.51 5.72 -21.71
CA PHE A 543 27.66 6.10 -20.57
C PHE A 543 28.35 7.13 -19.68
N PRO A 544 27.58 7.94 -18.89
CA PRO A 544 28.16 8.90 -17.98
C PRO A 544 29.20 8.27 -17.05
N ALA A 545 30.34 8.90 -16.88
CA ALA A 545 31.42 8.40 -16.03
C ALA A 545 31.08 8.47 -14.53
N GLU A 546 30.08 9.25 -14.14
CA GLU A 546 29.65 9.46 -12.76
C GLU A 546 28.31 8.80 -12.50
N GLY A 547 28.25 8.03 -11.43
CA GLY A 547 27.07 7.28 -10.97
C GLY A 547 27.08 5.81 -11.35
N PRO A 548 26.37 4.97 -10.58
CA PRO A 548 26.23 3.55 -10.90
C PRO A 548 25.40 3.37 -12.18
N VAL A 549 25.81 2.41 -13.00
CA VAL A 549 25.10 2.02 -14.23
C VAL A 549 24.63 0.59 -14.05
N GLU A 550 23.34 0.40 -14.13
CA GLU A 550 22.68 -0.90 -14.04
C GLU A 550 22.27 -1.41 -15.44
N LEU A 551 21.95 -2.69 -15.54
CA LEU A 551 21.51 -3.30 -16.81
C LEU A 551 20.26 -2.60 -17.36
N GLU A 552 19.37 -2.19 -16.47
CA GLU A 552 18.14 -1.42 -16.78
C GLU A 552 18.45 -0.10 -17.45
N ASP A 553 19.43 0.65 -16.96
CA ASP A 553 19.85 1.93 -17.53
C ASP A 553 20.38 1.76 -18.96
N ILE A 554 21.16 0.69 -19.17
CA ILE A 554 21.69 0.31 -20.49
C ILE A 554 20.53 -0.03 -21.43
N VAL A 555 19.59 -0.84 -20.97
CA VAL A 555 18.42 -1.28 -21.76
C VAL A 555 17.50 -0.10 -22.09
N ASP A 556 17.30 0.82 -21.18
CA ASP A 556 16.49 2.02 -21.43
C ASP A 556 17.12 2.96 -22.47
N GLU A 557 18.45 3.07 -22.47
CA GLU A 557 19.14 3.80 -23.55
C GLU A 557 19.06 3.05 -24.90
N ILE A 558 19.12 1.72 -24.88
CA ILE A 558 18.95 0.91 -26.09
C ILE A 558 17.55 1.06 -26.69
N ARG A 559 16.52 1.06 -25.84
CA ARG A 559 15.10 1.23 -26.27
C ARG A 559 14.83 2.54 -26.99
N LYS A 560 15.65 3.57 -26.77
CA LYS A 560 15.55 4.85 -27.46
C LYS A 560 16.13 4.81 -28.89
N LYS A 561 16.89 3.77 -29.24
CA LYS A 561 17.51 3.64 -30.56
C LYS A 561 16.53 3.06 -31.59
N LYS A 562 16.48 3.66 -32.78
CA LYS A 562 15.65 3.14 -33.89
C LYS A 562 16.17 1.80 -34.46
N ASN A 563 17.49 1.58 -34.44
CA ASN A 563 18.13 0.37 -34.95
C ASN A 563 19.19 -0.11 -33.96
N PRO A 564 18.86 -1.03 -33.02
CA PRO A 564 19.82 -1.58 -32.06
C PRO A 564 20.86 -2.45 -32.76
N GLY A 565 22.14 -2.22 -32.44
CA GLY A 565 23.30 -2.99 -32.91
C GLY A 565 23.38 -4.40 -32.29
N TRP A 566 24.47 -5.11 -32.56
CA TRP A 566 24.69 -6.46 -32.00
C TRP A 566 24.81 -6.43 -30.48
N GLU A 567 25.63 -5.54 -29.93
CA GLU A 567 25.84 -5.37 -28.50
C GLU A 567 24.54 -4.99 -27.79
N ASP A 568 23.75 -4.10 -28.38
CA ASP A 568 22.44 -3.70 -27.88
C ASP A 568 21.51 -4.93 -27.72
N ARG A 569 21.50 -5.83 -28.71
CA ARG A 569 20.68 -7.05 -28.68
C ARG A 569 21.14 -8.03 -27.60
N VAL A 570 22.44 -8.09 -27.30
CA VAL A 570 22.97 -8.89 -26.20
C VAL A 570 22.45 -8.39 -24.86
N PHE A 571 22.44 -7.07 -24.62
CA PHE A 571 21.91 -6.50 -23.38
C PHE A 571 20.39 -6.70 -23.26
N LEU A 572 19.64 -6.55 -24.36
CA LEU A 572 18.20 -6.87 -24.38
C LEU A 572 17.93 -8.34 -24.06
N ALA A 573 18.73 -9.26 -24.58
CA ALA A 573 18.62 -10.68 -24.28
C ALA A 573 18.97 -11.00 -22.82
N LEU A 574 20.01 -10.37 -22.27
CA LEU A 574 20.38 -10.50 -20.85
C LEU A 574 19.27 -10.00 -19.92
N MET A 575 18.62 -8.90 -20.27
CA MET A 575 17.49 -8.38 -19.51
C MET A 575 16.30 -9.33 -19.54
N ALA A 576 15.92 -9.84 -20.70
CA ALA A 576 14.87 -10.85 -20.84
C ALA A 576 15.18 -12.12 -20.03
N PHE A 577 16.43 -12.57 -20.04
CA PHE A 577 16.87 -13.71 -19.23
C PHE A 577 16.81 -13.44 -17.73
N LYS A 578 17.16 -12.21 -17.29
CA LYS A 578 17.02 -11.76 -15.90
C LYS A 578 15.56 -11.76 -15.47
N GLU A 579 14.65 -11.24 -16.30
CA GLU A 579 13.21 -11.22 -16.06
C GLU A 579 12.64 -12.65 -15.95
N GLU A 580 13.00 -13.55 -16.89
CA GLU A 580 12.57 -14.96 -16.84
C GLU A 580 13.14 -15.72 -15.64
N SER A 581 14.40 -15.48 -15.29
CA SER A 581 15.04 -16.13 -14.14
C SER A 581 14.42 -15.68 -12.82
N SER A 582 14.00 -14.42 -12.74
CA SER A 582 13.26 -13.88 -11.59
C SER A 582 11.87 -14.50 -11.46
N CYS A 583 11.25 -14.89 -12.59
CA CYS A 583 9.97 -15.60 -12.60
C CYS A 583 10.11 -17.09 -12.23
N ARG A 584 11.23 -17.75 -12.58
CA ARG A 584 11.44 -19.19 -12.30
C ARG A 584 11.92 -19.46 -10.87
N GLY A 585 12.57 -18.52 -10.22
CA GLY A 585 12.99 -18.63 -8.81
C GLY A 585 11.84 -18.59 -7.79
N SER A 586 10.61 -18.37 -8.25
CA SER A 586 9.41 -18.36 -7.42
C SER A 586 8.65 -19.70 -7.38
N CYS A 587 9.17 -20.75 -8.03
CA CYS A 587 8.52 -22.08 -8.15
C CYS A 587 9.35 -23.24 -7.56
N SER A 588 10.27 -22.97 -6.61
CA SER A 588 10.95 -24.06 -5.88
C SER A 588 10.92 -23.83 -4.37
#